data_b08d7db990fcabbf768ced372664d128
#
_entry.id   b08d7db990fcabbf768ced372664d128
#
_cell.length_a   1.000
_cell.length_b   1.000
_cell.length_c   1.000
_cell.angle_alpha   90.00
_cell.angle_beta   90.00
_cell.angle_gamma   90.00
#
_symmetry.space_group_name_H-M   'P 1'
#
loop_
_entity.id
_entity.type
_entity.pdbx_description
1 polymer ?
#
loop_
_entity_poly.entity_id
_entity_poly.type
_entity_poly.pdbx_seq_one_letter_code
_entity_poly.pdbx_strand_id
1 'polypeptide(L)'
;MITTVGEISARRKTIILASCCLSLLIVSMDSTIVNVAIPPAIRTDLHATASQMQWVIDIYTLVLASLLMLSGATGDRFGRRRIFQIGLATFAVGSLLCSLAPDIDTLIGARLVQGFGGSMMNPVALSIISQIFVGRVERARALGLWGAVVGISMALGPIVGGFLIEAISWRAVFWINLPSARPPSSSRRSSSPESKSATMRDIDPVGQLLAVLALFGVVFVLIEGPGMGWTNPRILAIAAGAAVALLAFLRYESRRHDPFIDLRFFRSVPFSSATVIAVCAFAAWGGLPLHDVAVPAGGSAAIRQPTPV
;
A
#
# COMPACT_ATOMS: atom_id res chain seq x y z
N MET A 1 -30.48 -7.89 -19.07
CA MET A 1 -29.84 -8.62 -20.19
C MET A 1 -28.47 -9.08 -19.71
N ILE A 2 -28.37 -10.29 -19.19
CA ILE A 2 -27.15 -10.90 -18.67
C ILE A 2 -26.31 -11.28 -19.90
N THR A 3 -25.30 -10.48 -20.22
CA THR A 3 -24.32 -10.85 -21.22
C THR A 3 -23.58 -12.08 -20.68
N THR A 4 -23.89 -13.24 -21.23
CA THR A 4 -23.17 -14.49 -21.02
C THR A 4 -21.70 -14.20 -21.26
N VAL A 5 -20.91 -14.28 -20.19
CA VAL A 5 -19.44 -14.28 -20.28
C VAL A 5 -19.08 -15.52 -21.08
N GLY A 6 -18.84 -15.34 -22.39
CA GLY A 6 -18.37 -16.43 -23.23
C GLY A 6 -17.17 -17.11 -22.56
N GLU A 7 -17.07 -18.42 -22.66
CA GLU A 7 -16.05 -19.22 -21.97
C GLU A 7 -14.65 -18.63 -22.18
N ILE A 8 -14.14 -18.00 -21.13
CA ILE A 8 -12.78 -17.45 -21.14
C ILE A 8 -11.82 -18.63 -21.19
N SER A 9 -11.01 -18.72 -22.23
CA SER A 9 -10.05 -19.83 -22.38
C SER A 9 -9.12 -19.91 -21.15
N ALA A 10 -8.70 -21.12 -20.77
CA ALA A 10 -7.83 -21.36 -19.62
C ALA A 10 -6.54 -20.50 -19.68
N ARG A 11 -5.93 -20.40 -20.88
CA ARG A 11 -4.75 -19.54 -21.11
C ARG A 11 -5.01 -18.06 -20.76
N ARG A 12 -6.20 -17.56 -21.10
CA ARG A 12 -6.56 -16.16 -20.82
C ARG A 12 -6.79 -15.93 -19.33
N LYS A 13 -7.43 -16.87 -18.63
CA LYS A 13 -7.56 -16.84 -17.16
C LYS A 13 -6.20 -16.77 -16.48
N THR A 14 -5.25 -17.60 -16.92
CA THR A 14 -3.86 -17.63 -16.39
C THR A 14 -3.14 -16.30 -16.62
N ILE A 15 -3.23 -15.71 -17.81
CA ILE A 15 -2.59 -14.42 -18.11
C ILE A 15 -3.15 -13.29 -17.21
N ILE A 16 -4.46 -13.27 -16.99
CA ILE A 16 -5.09 -12.26 -16.14
C ILE A 16 -4.64 -12.45 -14.68
N LEU A 17 -4.66 -13.69 -14.18
CA LEU A 17 -4.19 -13.98 -12.83
C LEU A 17 -2.71 -13.59 -12.66
N ALA A 18 -1.86 -13.93 -13.61
CA ALA A 18 -0.44 -13.57 -13.59
C ALA A 18 -0.25 -12.05 -13.59
N SER A 19 -1.04 -11.30 -14.35
CA SER A 19 -1.00 -9.83 -14.35
C SER A 19 -1.42 -9.24 -13.00
N CYS A 20 -2.48 -9.79 -12.37
CA CYS A 20 -2.91 -9.39 -11.03
C CYS A 20 -1.87 -9.75 -9.95
N CYS A 21 -1.26 -10.92 -10.04
CA CYS A 21 -0.18 -11.34 -9.15
C CYS A 21 1.07 -10.47 -9.31
N LEU A 22 1.45 -10.13 -10.53
CA LEU A 22 2.59 -9.25 -10.80
C LEU A 22 2.38 -7.84 -10.23
N SER A 23 1.17 -7.30 -10.37
CA SER A 23 0.85 -5.98 -9.80
C SER A 23 0.94 -5.98 -8.28
N LEU A 24 0.44 -7.04 -7.63
CA LEU A 24 0.55 -7.20 -6.18
C LEU A 24 2.00 -7.36 -5.73
N LEU A 25 2.79 -8.16 -6.46
CA LEU A 25 4.21 -8.37 -6.19
C LEU A 25 4.95 -7.03 -6.18
N ILE A 26 4.74 -6.20 -7.19
CA ILE A 26 5.39 -4.91 -7.32
C ILE A 26 5.00 -3.96 -6.18
N VAL A 27 3.69 -3.80 -5.91
CA VAL A 27 3.19 -2.93 -4.84
C VAL A 27 3.69 -3.37 -3.46
N SER A 28 3.67 -4.68 -3.18
CA SER A 28 4.12 -5.22 -1.89
C SER A 28 5.64 -5.17 -1.75
N MET A 29 6.38 -5.43 -2.84
CA MET A 29 7.83 -5.38 -2.84
C MET A 29 8.34 -3.95 -2.70
N ASP A 30 7.72 -2.98 -3.37
CA ASP A 30 8.01 -1.55 -3.21
C ASP A 30 7.89 -1.12 -1.74
N SER A 31 6.80 -1.50 -1.08
CA SER A 31 6.59 -1.19 0.34
C SER A 31 7.69 -1.79 1.23
N THR A 32 8.07 -3.05 1.02
CA THR A 32 9.09 -3.72 1.85
C THR A 32 10.50 -3.23 1.60
N ILE A 33 10.86 -2.92 0.35
CA ILE A 33 12.18 -2.37 0.02
C ILE A 33 12.34 -0.99 0.65
N VAL A 34 11.33 -0.13 0.53
CA VAL A 34 11.37 1.23 1.07
C VAL A 34 11.47 1.22 2.60
N ASN A 35 10.81 0.28 3.27
CA ASN A 35 10.87 0.16 4.73
C ASN A 35 12.24 -0.31 5.26
N VAL A 36 12.91 -1.22 4.56
CA VAL A 36 14.06 -1.94 5.11
C VAL A 36 15.40 -1.45 4.52
N ALA A 37 15.45 -1.28 3.21
CA ALA A 37 16.72 -1.11 2.52
C ALA A 37 17.08 0.36 2.23
N ILE A 38 16.09 1.23 2.03
CA ILE A 38 16.31 2.60 1.58
C ILE A 38 16.70 3.59 2.68
N PRO A 39 16.20 3.51 3.94
CA PRO A 39 16.38 4.57 4.92
C PRO A 39 17.82 5.06 5.11
N PRO A 40 18.84 4.21 5.25
CA PRO A 40 20.22 4.69 5.42
C PRO A 40 20.75 5.43 4.18
N ALA A 41 20.45 4.94 2.98
CA ALA A 41 20.95 5.51 1.74
C ALA A 41 20.34 6.88 1.42
N ILE A 42 19.01 7.04 1.61
CA ILE A 42 18.34 8.33 1.41
C ILE A 42 18.78 9.35 2.45
N ARG A 43 18.93 8.93 3.72
CA ARG A 43 19.33 9.83 4.80
C ARG A 43 20.66 10.50 4.52
N THR A 44 21.61 9.77 3.96
CA THR A 44 22.94 10.31 3.60
C THR A 44 22.90 11.16 2.33
N ASP A 45 22.17 10.73 1.30
CA ASP A 45 22.13 11.39 -0.01
C ASP A 45 21.28 12.69 0.00
N LEU A 46 20.12 12.66 0.65
CA LEU A 46 19.19 13.79 0.70
C LEU A 46 19.19 14.55 2.03
N HIS A 47 20.14 14.24 2.95
CA HIS A 47 20.27 14.88 4.28
C HIS A 47 18.94 14.90 5.07
N ALA A 48 18.16 13.82 4.97
CA ALA A 48 16.81 13.74 5.50
C ALA A 48 16.79 13.58 7.02
N THR A 49 15.85 14.24 7.67
CA THR A 49 15.54 14.06 9.09
C THR A 49 14.80 12.72 9.32
N ALA A 50 14.76 12.26 10.58
CA ALA A 50 14.05 11.05 10.94
C ALA A 50 12.53 11.15 10.60
N SER A 51 11.91 12.29 10.85
CA SER A 51 10.52 12.57 10.52
C SER A 51 10.26 12.51 9.00
N GLN A 52 11.12 13.13 8.20
CA GLN A 52 11.03 13.08 6.74
C GLN A 52 11.19 11.66 6.20
N MET A 53 12.10 10.87 6.78
CA MET A 53 12.24 9.46 6.42
C MET A 53 10.98 8.67 6.71
N GLN A 54 10.37 8.91 7.87
CA GLN A 54 9.09 8.28 8.24
C GLN A 54 7.98 8.69 7.26
N TRP A 55 7.94 9.96 6.84
CA TRP A 55 7.00 10.42 5.82
C TRP A 55 7.17 9.74 4.47
N VAL A 56 8.40 9.49 4.01
CA VAL A 56 8.65 8.73 2.76
C VAL A 56 8.03 7.33 2.82
N ILE A 57 8.08 6.69 3.97
CA ILE A 57 7.52 5.35 4.19
C ILE A 57 5.99 5.42 4.30
N ASP A 58 5.50 6.28 5.19
CA ASP A 58 4.10 6.23 5.63
C ASP A 58 3.13 6.92 4.68
N ILE A 59 3.55 7.96 3.94
CA ILE A 59 2.67 8.67 3.01
C ILE A 59 2.10 7.73 1.94
N TYR A 60 2.93 6.82 1.42
CA TYR A 60 2.51 5.82 0.45
C TYR A 60 1.44 4.89 1.03
N THR A 61 1.70 4.32 2.19
CA THR A 61 0.79 3.39 2.87
C THR A 61 -0.49 4.09 3.30
N LEU A 62 -0.39 5.31 3.78
CA LEU A 62 -1.51 6.14 4.19
C LEU A 62 -2.46 6.44 3.03
N VAL A 63 -1.93 6.88 1.89
CA VAL A 63 -2.72 7.16 0.68
C VAL A 63 -3.33 5.86 0.14
N LEU A 64 -2.55 4.78 0.12
CA LEU A 64 -3.02 3.47 -0.31
C LEU A 64 -4.21 3.01 0.54
N ALA A 65 -4.08 3.03 1.85
CA ALA A 65 -5.14 2.61 2.79
C ALA A 65 -6.37 3.53 2.72
N SER A 66 -6.14 4.84 2.70
CA SER A 66 -7.20 5.85 2.67
C SER A 66 -8.08 5.74 1.42
N LEU A 67 -7.48 5.45 0.26
CA LEU A 67 -8.18 5.44 -1.02
C LEU A 67 -8.63 4.04 -1.47
N LEU A 68 -8.33 3.00 -0.72
CA LEU A 68 -8.63 1.61 -1.10
C LEU A 68 -10.10 1.40 -1.42
N MET A 69 -11.00 1.92 -0.58
CA MET A 69 -12.45 1.78 -0.72
C MET A 69 -12.99 2.58 -1.92
N LEU A 70 -12.52 3.83 -2.07
CA LEU A 70 -12.87 4.68 -3.19
C LEU A 70 -12.46 4.04 -4.51
N SER A 71 -11.29 3.45 -4.56
CA SER A 71 -10.75 2.79 -5.74
C SER A 71 -11.58 1.57 -6.13
N GLY A 72 -12.05 0.79 -5.15
CA GLY A 72 -12.98 -0.31 -5.38
C GLY A 72 -14.30 0.16 -6.01
N ALA A 73 -14.95 1.17 -5.40
CA ALA A 73 -16.19 1.76 -5.90
C ALA A 73 -16.02 2.38 -7.31
N THR A 74 -14.89 3.05 -7.53
CA THR A 74 -14.52 3.65 -8.82
C THR A 74 -14.35 2.55 -9.89
N GLY A 75 -13.69 1.44 -9.53
CA GLY A 75 -13.55 0.28 -10.42
C GLY A 75 -14.89 -0.35 -10.82
N ASP A 76 -15.82 -0.46 -9.89
CA ASP A 76 -17.15 -0.99 -10.13
C ASP A 76 -18.00 -0.08 -11.04
N ARG A 77 -17.82 1.23 -10.94
CA ARG A 77 -18.58 2.24 -11.71
C ARG A 77 -18.00 2.50 -13.10
N PHE A 78 -16.70 2.72 -13.21
CA PHE A 78 -16.04 3.15 -14.45
C PHE A 78 -15.41 2.00 -15.23
N GLY A 79 -15.36 0.81 -14.65
CA GLY A 79 -14.80 -0.38 -15.28
C GLY A 79 -13.47 -0.79 -14.63
N ARG A 80 -13.44 -2.02 -14.14
CA ARG A 80 -12.31 -2.56 -13.35
C ARG A 80 -11.01 -2.56 -14.13
N ARG A 81 -11.07 -2.94 -15.41
CA ARG A 81 -9.88 -2.95 -16.27
C ARG A 81 -9.28 -1.56 -16.45
N ARG A 82 -10.12 -0.55 -16.69
CA ARG A 82 -9.66 0.84 -16.89
C ARG A 82 -9.01 1.37 -15.64
N ILE A 83 -9.67 1.21 -14.49
CA ILE A 83 -9.13 1.69 -13.20
C ILE A 83 -7.83 0.97 -12.85
N PHE A 84 -7.74 -0.33 -13.09
CA PHE A 84 -6.49 -1.07 -12.90
C PHE A 84 -5.35 -0.54 -13.78
N GLN A 85 -5.62 -0.24 -15.06
CA GLN A 85 -4.62 0.31 -15.99
C GLN A 85 -4.20 1.74 -15.61
N ILE A 86 -5.16 2.58 -15.19
CA ILE A 86 -4.87 3.93 -14.67
C ILE A 86 -4.00 3.81 -13.41
N GLY A 87 -4.36 2.94 -12.47
CA GLY A 87 -3.58 2.69 -11.27
C GLY A 87 -2.15 2.28 -11.58
N LEU A 88 -1.97 1.34 -12.51
CA LEU A 88 -0.66 0.86 -12.94
C LEU A 88 0.18 1.97 -13.59
N ALA A 89 -0.42 2.77 -14.47
CA ALA A 89 0.26 3.90 -15.11
C ALA A 89 0.63 4.98 -14.08
N THR A 90 -0.29 5.34 -13.18
CA THR A 90 -0.03 6.32 -12.12
C THR A 90 1.05 5.84 -11.15
N PHE A 91 1.03 4.56 -10.78
CA PHE A 91 2.06 3.95 -9.94
C PHE A 91 3.44 4.02 -10.60
N ALA A 92 3.53 3.71 -11.89
CA ALA A 92 4.79 3.80 -12.63
C ALA A 92 5.29 5.24 -12.81
N VAL A 93 4.38 6.18 -13.05
CA VAL A 93 4.73 7.62 -13.07
C VAL A 93 5.24 8.06 -11.70
N GLY A 94 4.56 7.70 -10.62
CA GLY A 94 5.02 7.95 -9.25
C GLY A 94 6.40 7.34 -8.98
N SER A 95 6.65 6.11 -9.40
CA SER A 95 7.96 5.47 -9.30
C SER A 95 9.06 6.20 -10.08
N LEU A 96 8.74 6.65 -11.29
CA LEU A 96 9.67 7.45 -12.08
C LEU A 96 10.00 8.78 -11.37
N LEU A 97 8.99 9.47 -10.86
CA LEU A 97 9.18 10.70 -10.08
C LEU A 97 10.02 10.47 -8.82
N CYS A 98 9.79 9.35 -8.10
CA CYS A 98 10.62 8.96 -6.95
C CYS A 98 12.09 8.78 -7.35
N SER A 99 12.36 8.13 -8.48
CA SER A 99 13.73 7.90 -8.96
C SER A 99 14.45 9.18 -9.39
N LEU A 100 13.70 10.20 -9.80
CA LEU A 100 14.20 11.49 -10.26
C LEU A 100 14.20 12.57 -9.17
N ALA A 101 13.74 12.28 -7.95
CA ALA A 101 13.59 13.25 -6.88
C ALA A 101 14.94 13.90 -6.51
N PRO A 102 15.05 15.24 -6.60
CA PRO A 102 16.28 15.96 -6.24
C PRO A 102 16.41 16.19 -4.73
N ASP A 103 15.31 16.19 -4.00
CA ASP A 103 15.19 16.47 -2.59
C ASP A 103 14.14 15.58 -1.92
N ILE A 104 14.11 15.60 -0.58
CA ILE A 104 13.25 14.74 0.22
C ILE A 104 11.77 15.10 0.08
N ASP A 105 11.44 16.37 -0.06
CA ASP A 105 10.04 16.83 -0.14
C ASP A 105 9.43 16.42 -1.49
N THR A 106 10.20 16.52 -2.57
CA THR A 106 9.83 15.99 -3.89
C THR A 106 9.64 14.47 -3.83
N LEU A 107 10.50 13.74 -3.10
CA LEU A 107 10.35 12.31 -2.92
C LEU A 107 9.06 11.95 -2.18
N ILE A 108 8.73 12.67 -1.10
CA ILE A 108 7.46 12.49 -0.36
C ILE A 108 6.26 12.74 -1.28
N GLY A 109 6.29 13.83 -2.06
CA GLY A 109 5.25 14.13 -3.04
C GLY A 109 5.09 13.05 -4.12
N ALA A 110 6.20 12.51 -4.61
CA ALA A 110 6.21 11.42 -5.60
C ALA A 110 5.66 10.11 -5.00
N ARG A 111 5.94 9.81 -3.72
CA ARG A 111 5.38 8.68 -2.97
C ARG A 111 3.86 8.80 -2.81
N LEU A 112 3.34 10.00 -2.62
CA LEU A 112 1.89 10.24 -2.61
C LEU A 112 1.26 9.85 -3.94
N VAL A 113 1.84 10.27 -5.07
CA VAL A 113 1.37 9.89 -6.42
C VAL A 113 1.43 8.38 -6.62
N GLN A 114 2.51 7.75 -6.17
CA GLN A 114 2.69 6.30 -6.25
C GLN A 114 1.64 5.56 -5.40
N GLY A 115 1.36 6.01 -4.18
CA GLY A 115 0.32 5.47 -3.29
C GLY A 115 -1.08 5.59 -3.91
N PHE A 116 -1.38 6.71 -4.58
CA PHE A 116 -2.63 6.88 -5.32
C PHE A 116 -2.80 5.82 -6.42
N GLY A 117 -1.75 5.56 -7.21
CA GLY A 117 -1.75 4.49 -8.21
C GLY A 117 -1.93 3.10 -7.58
N GLY A 118 -1.19 2.82 -6.51
CA GLY A 118 -1.24 1.54 -5.77
C GLY A 118 -2.61 1.24 -5.19
N SER A 119 -3.31 2.25 -4.66
CA SER A 119 -4.66 2.10 -4.10
C SER A 119 -5.68 1.55 -5.09
N MET A 120 -5.52 1.84 -6.39
CA MET A 120 -6.40 1.36 -7.46
C MET A 120 -6.12 -0.08 -7.86
N MET A 121 -4.94 -0.61 -7.60
CA MET A 121 -4.52 -1.90 -8.12
C MET A 121 -5.08 -3.06 -7.31
N ASN A 122 -4.90 -3.08 -6.00
CA ASN A 122 -5.23 -4.23 -5.15
C ASN A 122 -6.73 -4.58 -5.10
N PRO A 123 -7.66 -3.66 -4.78
CA PRO A 123 -9.09 -3.99 -4.70
C PRO A 123 -9.66 -4.38 -6.06
N VAL A 124 -9.17 -3.74 -7.12
CA VAL A 124 -9.62 -4.01 -8.48
C VAL A 124 -9.09 -5.36 -8.98
N ALA A 125 -7.84 -5.72 -8.67
CA ALA A 125 -7.27 -7.03 -9.00
C ALA A 125 -8.06 -8.16 -8.31
N LEU A 126 -8.35 -8.01 -7.02
CA LEU A 126 -9.13 -8.98 -6.25
C LEU A 126 -10.54 -9.16 -6.83
N SER A 127 -11.16 -8.06 -7.25
CA SER A 127 -12.46 -8.03 -7.89
C SER A 127 -12.44 -8.74 -9.26
N ILE A 128 -11.40 -8.52 -10.07
CA ILE A 128 -11.20 -9.20 -11.37
C ILE A 128 -11.03 -10.71 -11.15
N ILE A 129 -10.18 -11.13 -10.22
CA ILE A 129 -9.96 -12.55 -9.90
C ILE A 129 -11.28 -13.21 -9.49
N SER A 130 -12.03 -12.57 -8.58
CA SER A 130 -13.30 -13.11 -8.07
C SER A 130 -14.38 -13.28 -9.14
N GLN A 131 -14.34 -12.49 -10.22
CA GLN A 131 -15.28 -12.60 -11.33
C GLN A 131 -14.89 -13.67 -12.35
N ILE A 132 -13.59 -13.81 -12.61
CA ILE A 132 -13.10 -14.72 -13.65
C ILE A 132 -13.11 -16.17 -13.15
N PHE A 133 -12.82 -16.37 -11.87
CA PHE A 133 -12.79 -17.68 -11.23
C PHE A 133 -14.10 -17.92 -10.46
N VAL A 134 -15.13 -18.39 -11.16
CA VAL A 134 -16.47 -18.58 -10.60
C VAL A 134 -16.57 -19.81 -9.70
N GLY A 135 -15.85 -20.89 -10.05
CA GLY A 135 -15.85 -22.15 -9.28
C GLY A 135 -15.23 -21.95 -7.89
N ARG A 136 -15.86 -22.46 -6.82
CA ARG A 136 -15.39 -22.28 -5.44
C ARG A 136 -13.93 -22.73 -5.24
N VAL A 137 -13.56 -23.89 -5.78
CA VAL A 137 -12.20 -24.43 -5.66
C VAL A 137 -11.21 -23.66 -6.53
N GLU A 138 -11.61 -23.31 -7.76
CA GLU A 138 -10.79 -22.53 -8.69
C GLU A 138 -10.50 -21.14 -8.14
N ARG A 139 -11.52 -20.48 -7.58
CA ARG A 139 -11.38 -19.18 -6.91
C ARG A 139 -10.47 -19.26 -5.67
N ALA A 140 -10.65 -20.28 -4.83
CA ALA A 140 -9.82 -20.46 -3.65
C ALA A 140 -8.34 -20.65 -4.03
N ARG A 141 -8.04 -21.41 -5.08
CA ARG A 141 -6.68 -21.58 -5.59
C ARG A 141 -6.10 -20.28 -6.15
N ALA A 142 -6.89 -19.52 -6.92
CA ALA A 142 -6.46 -18.25 -7.48
C ALA A 142 -6.17 -17.21 -6.38
N LEU A 143 -7.02 -17.12 -5.36
CA LEU A 143 -6.82 -16.25 -4.20
C LEU A 143 -5.66 -16.70 -3.32
N GLY A 144 -5.47 -18.02 -3.15
CA GLY A 144 -4.33 -18.58 -2.44
C GLY A 144 -3.00 -18.25 -3.11
N LEU A 145 -2.93 -18.36 -4.46
CA LEU A 145 -1.75 -17.96 -5.24
C LEU A 145 -1.50 -16.44 -5.12
N TRP A 146 -2.56 -15.62 -5.24
CA TRP A 146 -2.49 -14.18 -5.08
C TRP A 146 -1.97 -13.80 -3.69
N GLY A 147 -2.46 -14.45 -2.61
CA GLY A 147 -1.97 -14.24 -1.25
C GLY A 147 -0.52 -14.71 -1.04
N ALA A 148 -0.10 -15.83 -1.66
CA ALA A 148 1.27 -16.33 -1.59
C ALA A 148 2.28 -15.34 -2.18
N VAL A 149 1.89 -14.57 -3.20
CA VAL A 149 2.72 -13.52 -3.80
C VAL A 149 3.08 -12.44 -2.78
N VAL A 150 2.19 -12.11 -1.84
CA VAL A 150 2.50 -11.15 -0.76
C VAL A 150 3.67 -11.67 0.07
N GLY A 151 3.61 -12.92 0.53
CA GLY A 151 4.70 -13.53 1.32
C GLY A 151 6.03 -13.57 0.56
N ILE A 152 5.98 -13.92 -0.73
CA ILE A 152 7.17 -13.90 -1.61
C ILE A 152 7.73 -12.48 -1.73
N SER A 153 6.89 -11.48 -1.93
CA SER A 153 7.30 -10.07 -2.03
C SER A 153 7.95 -9.58 -0.74
N MET A 154 7.41 -9.98 0.40
CA MET A 154 7.96 -9.62 1.72
C MET A 154 9.35 -10.20 1.94
N ALA A 155 9.59 -11.42 1.48
CA ALA A 155 10.88 -12.08 1.59
C ALA A 155 11.91 -11.54 0.58
N LEU A 156 11.49 -11.29 -0.66
CA LEU A 156 12.37 -10.83 -1.73
C LEU A 156 12.70 -9.33 -1.63
N GLY A 157 11.81 -8.52 -1.05
CA GLY A 157 11.99 -7.06 -0.97
C GLY A 157 13.35 -6.64 -0.41
N PRO A 158 13.72 -7.04 0.81
CA PRO A 158 14.99 -6.67 1.40
C PRO A 158 16.20 -7.16 0.60
N ILE A 159 16.14 -8.37 0.03
CA ILE A 159 17.23 -8.98 -0.75
C ILE A 159 17.45 -8.18 -2.05
N VAL A 160 16.38 -7.97 -2.81
CA VAL A 160 16.45 -7.24 -4.07
C VAL A 160 16.78 -5.78 -3.83
N GLY A 161 16.20 -5.17 -2.79
CA GLY A 161 16.47 -3.79 -2.42
C GLY A 161 17.92 -3.58 -2.01
N GLY A 162 18.46 -4.41 -1.13
CA GLY A 162 19.86 -4.36 -0.71
C GLY A 162 20.80 -4.48 -1.91
N PHE A 163 20.59 -5.48 -2.76
CA PHE A 163 21.38 -5.66 -3.98
C PHE A 163 21.38 -4.45 -4.91
N LEU A 164 20.21 -3.85 -5.15
CA LEU A 164 20.11 -2.68 -6.03
C LEU A 164 20.77 -1.44 -5.46
N ILE A 165 20.67 -1.24 -4.14
CA ILE A 165 21.28 -0.09 -3.47
C ILE A 165 22.79 -0.21 -3.52
N GLU A 166 23.35 -1.39 -3.28
CA GLU A 166 24.78 -1.63 -3.32
C GLU A 166 25.34 -1.58 -4.74
N ALA A 167 24.64 -2.20 -5.71
CA ALA A 167 25.15 -2.33 -7.07
C ALA A 167 24.97 -1.04 -7.91
N ILE A 168 23.96 -0.22 -7.63
CA ILE A 168 23.61 0.93 -8.47
C ILE A 168 23.35 2.16 -7.60
N SER A 169 22.21 2.24 -6.92
CA SER A 169 21.77 3.37 -6.09
C SER A 169 20.38 3.07 -5.51
N TRP A 170 19.97 3.76 -4.45
CA TRP A 170 18.62 3.69 -3.92
C TRP A 170 17.53 4.07 -4.97
N ARG A 171 17.88 4.91 -5.94
CA ARG A 171 16.98 5.31 -7.03
C ARG A 171 16.60 4.13 -7.93
N ALA A 172 17.47 3.14 -8.07
CA ALA A 172 17.24 1.95 -8.89
C ALA A 172 16.09 1.07 -8.36
N VAL A 173 15.80 1.16 -7.07
CA VAL A 173 14.67 0.46 -6.45
C VAL A 173 13.34 0.86 -7.08
N PHE A 174 13.20 2.10 -7.47
CA PHE A 174 11.98 2.57 -8.14
C PHE A 174 11.91 2.16 -9.63
N TRP A 175 13.06 1.88 -10.27
CA TRP A 175 13.09 1.45 -11.67
C TRP A 175 12.49 0.06 -11.89
N ILE A 176 12.53 -0.82 -10.89
CA ILE A 176 11.89 -2.15 -10.95
C ILE A 176 10.39 -2.05 -11.26
N ASN A 177 9.78 -0.96 -10.84
CA ASN A 177 8.34 -0.76 -11.00
C ASN A 177 7.98 -0.33 -12.45
N LEU A 178 8.91 0.24 -13.21
CA LEU A 178 8.67 0.80 -14.54
C LEU A 178 8.28 -0.23 -15.61
N PRO A 179 8.88 -1.43 -15.66
CA PRO A 179 8.48 -2.45 -16.63
C PRO A 179 7.03 -2.88 -16.51
N SER A 180 6.45 -2.73 -15.31
CA SER A 180 5.05 -3.09 -15.05
C SER A 180 4.05 -2.18 -15.77
N ALA A 181 4.44 -0.94 -16.06
CA ALA A 181 3.62 0.03 -16.81
C ALA A 181 3.40 -0.35 -18.27
N ARG A 182 4.17 -1.31 -18.80
CA ARG A 182 3.90 -1.81 -20.16
C ARG A 182 2.58 -2.58 -20.14
N PRO A 183 1.51 -2.05 -20.76
CA PRO A 183 0.36 -2.89 -21.02
C PRO A 183 0.85 -4.09 -21.81
N PRO A 184 0.34 -5.31 -21.57
CA PRO A 184 0.70 -6.46 -22.37
C PRO A 184 0.47 -6.13 -23.84
N SER A 185 1.56 -5.77 -24.53
CA SER A 185 1.60 -5.09 -25.84
C SER A 185 1.23 -5.99 -27.01
N SER A 186 0.87 -7.21 -26.77
CA SER A 186 0.65 -8.19 -27.84
C SER A 186 -0.77 -8.73 -27.95
N SER A 187 -1.72 -8.23 -27.17
CA SER A 187 -3.11 -8.59 -27.38
C SER A 187 -3.94 -7.37 -27.70
N ARG A 188 -3.89 -6.98 -28.99
CA ARG A 188 -4.98 -6.21 -29.60
C ARG A 188 -6.29 -6.76 -29.09
N ARG A 189 -7.09 -5.89 -28.48
CA ARG A 189 -8.45 -6.15 -28.04
C ARG A 189 -8.60 -7.34 -27.11
N SER A 190 -8.59 -7.08 -25.79
CA SER A 190 -9.33 -7.93 -24.91
C SER A 190 -8.61 -9.05 -24.18
N SER A 191 -7.73 -8.74 -23.24
CA SER A 191 -7.34 -9.80 -22.29
C SER A 191 -8.28 -9.88 -21.08
N SER A 192 -8.90 -8.79 -20.63
CA SER A 192 -9.96 -8.82 -19.63
C SER A 192 -11.23 -8.21 -20.19
N PRO A 193 -12.38 -8.87 -20.11
CA PRO A 193 -13.65 -8.22 -20.42
C PRO A 193 -13.83 -7.04 -19.46
N GLU A 194 -14.28 -5.91 -20.00
CA GLU A 194 -14.66 -4.77 -19.18
C GLU A 194 -15.93 -5.18 -18.40
N SER A 195 -15.79 -5.33 -17.11
CA SER A 195 -16.90 -5.73 -16.26
C SER A 195 -17.23 -4.59 -15.31
N LYS A 196 -18.49 -4.18 -15.35
CA LYS A 196 -19.09 -3.29 -14.37
C LYS A 196 -19.92 -4.13 -13.42
N SER A 197 -20.00 -3.75 -12.16
CA SER A 197 -20.90 -4.40 -11.22
C SER A 197 -22.35 -4.14 -11.61
N ALA A 198 -23.21 -5.15 -11.52
CA ALA A 198 -24.66 -4.98 -11.71
C ALA A 198 -25.26 -4.13 -10.57
N THR A 199 -24.67 -4.15 -9.40
CA THR A 199 -24.99 -3.30 -8.25
C THR A 199 -23.87 -2.29 -8.09
N MET A 200 -24.10 -1.06 -8.59
CA MET A 200 -23.14 0.02 -8.42
C MET A 200 -23.19 0.49 -6.96
N ARG A 201 -22.05 0.45 -6.29
CA ARG A 201 -21.89 1.11 -5.00
C ARG A 201 -21.80 2.62 -5.22
N ASP A 202 -22.55 3.40 -4.45
CA ASP A 202 -22.48 4.85 -4.54
C ASP A 202 -21.13 5.35 -4.02
N ILE A 203 -20.56 6.30 -4.76
CA ILE A 203 -19.34 6.99 -4.30
C ILE A 203 -19.73 7.86 -3.12
N ASP A 204 -19.01 7.71 -2.02
CA ASP A 204 -19.21 8.48 -0.81
C ASP A 204 -18.06 9.47 -0.57
N PRO A 205 -18.12 10.67 -1.12
CA PRO A 205 -17.06 11.65 -0.94
C PRO A 205 -16.95 12.15 0.50
N VAL A 206 -18.06 12.19 1.24
CA VAL A 206 -18.05 12.68 2.64
C VAL A 206 -17.41 11.65 3.56
N GLY A 207 -17.84 10.39 3.52
CA GLY A 207 -17.22 9.32 4.30
C GLY A 207 -15.75 9.16 3.95
N GLN A 208 -15.41 9.24 2.65
CA GLN A 208 -14.04 9.17 2.18
C GLN A 208 -13.18 10.32 2.74
N LEU A 209 -13.66 11.57 2.70
CA LEU A 209 -12.95 12.72 3.23
C LEU A 209 -12.72 12.60 4.75
N LEU A 210 -13.76 12.20 5.50
CA LEU A 210 -13.66 11.99 6.94
C LEU A 210 -12.64 10.89 7.29
N ALA A 211 -12.64 9.79 6.56
CA ALA A 211 -11.67 8.71 6.75
C ALA A 211 -10.23 9.17 6.46
N VAL A 212 -10.03 9.91 5.36
CA VAL A 212 -8.71 10.49 4.99
C VAL A 212 -8.24 11.44 6.09
N LEU A 213 -9.08 12.37 6.53
CA LEU A 213 -8.72 13.35 7.56
C LEU A 213 -8.39 12.67 8.90
N ALA A 214 -9.16 11.66 9.30
CA ALA A 214 -8.91 10.90 10.52
C ALA A 214 -7.57 10.15 10.44
N LEU A 215 -7.34 9.38 9.39
CA LEU A 215 -6.11 8.61 9.21
C LEU A 215 -4.88 9.51 9.08
N PHE A 216 -4.97 10.54 8.23
CA PHE A 216 -3.86 11.48 8.03
C PHE A 216 -3.51 12.20 9.33
N GLY A 217 -4.51 12.68 10.07
CA GLY A 217 -4.29 13.37 11.33
C GLY A 217 -3.65 12.47 12.40
N VAL A 218 -4.08 11.20 12.51
CA VAL A 218 -3.47 10.25 13.44
C VAL A 218 -2.01 9.98 13.06
N VAL A 219 -1.73 9.70 11.78
CA VAL A 219 -0.38 9.41 11.30
C VAL A 219 0.51 10.64 11.49
N PHE A 220 0.02 11.85 11.18
CA PHE A 220 0.76 13.09 11.39
C PHE A 220 1.17 13.26 12.86
N VAL A 221 0.25 13.06 13.79
CA VAL A 221 0.53 13.16 15.23
C VAL A 221 1.59 12.16 15.68
N LEU A 222 1.54 10.93 15.15
CA LEU A 222 2.52 9.90 15.50
C LEU A 222 3.92 10.20 14.95
N ILE A 223 4.02 10.74 13.73
CA ILE A 223 5.31 11.06 13.08
C ILE A 223 5.93 12.33 13.68
N GLU A 224 5.15 13.40 13.82
CA GLU A 224 5.67 14.72 14.22
C GLU A 224 5.66 14.92 15.73
N GLY A 225 4.84 14.17 16.47
CA GLY A 225 4.72 14.30 17.93
C GLY A 225 6.04 14.17 18.69
N PRO A 226 6.91 13.20 18.41
CA PRO A 226 8.20 13.08 19.06
C PRO A 226 9.14 14.27 18.82
N GLY A 227 9.12 14.83 17.59
CA GLY A 227 9.99 15.96 17.22
C GLY A 227 9.47 17.30 17.70
N MET A 228 8.17 17.54 17.61
CA MET A 228 7.54 18.80 18.01
C MET A 228 7.16 18.87 19.49
N GLY A 229 7.09 17.71 20.15
CA GLY A 229 6.60 17.56 21.53
C GLY A 229 5.08 17.29 21.59
N TRP A 230 4.71 16.30 22.38
CA TRP A 230 3.32 15.81 22.53
C TRP A 230 2.35 16.88 23.09
N THR A 231 2.88 17.87 23.82
CA THR A 231 2.10 18.99 24.39
C THR A 231 2.05 20.21 23.49
N ASN A 232 2.66 20.15 22.30
CA ASN A 232 2.64 21.25 21.35
C ASN A 232 1.18 21.56 20.93
N PRO A 233 0.72 22.82 20.97
CA PRO A 233 -0.65 23.18 20.59
C PRO A 233 -1.05 22.74 19.18
N ARG A 234 -0.12 22.69 18.23
CA ARG A 234 -0.38 22.19 16.86
C ARG A 234 -0.66 20.70 16.87
N ILE A 235 0.14 19.91 17.59
CA ILE A 235 -0.06 18.46 17.72
C ILE A 235 -1.40 18.17 18.38
N LEU A 236 -1.73 18.87 19.48
CA LEU A 236 -3.01 18.71 20.18
C LEU A 236 -4.20 19.11 19.30
N ALA A 237 -4.09 20.20 18.53
CA ALA A 237 -5.15 20.64 17.63
C ALA A 237 -5.40 19.60 16.50
N ILE A 238 -4.33 19.04 15.91
CA ILE A 238 -4.43 18.01 14.86
C ILE A 238 -4.99 16.72 15.46
N ALA A 239 -4.55 16.30 16.65
CA ALA A 239 -5.08 15.13 17.36
C ALA A 239 -6.58 15.27 17.64
N ALA A 240 -7.00 16.45 18.13
CA ALA A 240 -8.42 16.75 18.36
C ALA A 240 -9.22 16.73 17.04
N GLY A 241 -8.69 17.34 15.97
CA GLY A 241 -9.28 17.30 14.64
C GLY A 241 -9.44 15.88 14.08
N ALA A 242 -8.41 15.05 14.23
CA ALA A 242 -8.44 13.65 13.83
C ALA A 242 -9.49 12.85 14.63
N ALA A 243 -9.57 13.07 15.94
CA ALA A 243 -10.59 12.45 16.79
C ALA A 243 -12.00 12.87 16.39
N VAL A 244 -12.23 14.16 16.12
CA VAL A 244 -13.52 14.68 15.64
C VAL A 244 -13.87 14.07 14.27
N ALA A 245 -12.91 14.01 13.34
CA ALA A 245 -13.11 13.42 12.02
C ALA A 245 -13.45 11.90 12.13
N LEU A 246 -12.79 11.18 13.02
CA LEU A 246 -13.07 9.76 13.28
C LEU A 246 -14.47 9.56 13.87
N LEU A 247 -14.83 10.35 14.87
CA LEU A 247 -16.17 10.29 15.49
C LEU A 247 -17.27 10.65 14.48
N ALA A 248 -17.03 11.70 13.68
CA ALA A 248 -17.93 12.08 12.60
C ALA A 248 -18.07 10.98 11.56
N PHE A 249 -16.97 10.33 11.16
CA PHE A 249 -16.95 9.19 10.26
C PHE A 249 -17.80 8.03 10.80
N LEU A 250 -17.53 7.59 12.03
CA LEU A 250 -18.26 6.49 12.67
C LEU A 250 -19.76 6.78 12.79
N ARG A 251 -20.11 8.05 13.16
CA ARG A 251 -21.52 8.44 13.25
C ARG A 251 -22.18 8.54 11.88
N TYR A 252 -21.46 9.02 10.88
CA TYR A 252 -21.95 9.12 9.52
C TYR A 252 -22.19 7.70 8.93
N GLU A 253 -21.22 6.81 9.03
CA GLU A 253 -21.32 5.42 8.59
C GLU A 253 -22.43 4.64 9.31
N SER A 254 -22.61 4.86 10.62
CA SER A 254 -23.66 4.17 11.39
C SER A 254 -25.08 4.54 10.99
N ARG A 255 -25.27 5.66 10.30
CA ARG A 255 -26.58 6.16 9.86
C ARG A 255 -26.87 5.92 8.38
N ARG A 256 -25.88 5.48 7.64
CA ARG A 256 -25.98 5.30 6.20
C ARG A 256 -26.65 3.96 5.85
N HIS A 257 -27.46 3.97 4.81
CA HIS A 257 -28.14 2.75 4.34
C HIS A 257 -27.16 1.79 3.64
N ASP A 258 -26.11 2.33 3.01
CA ASP A 258 -25.06 1.58 2.30
C ASP A 258 -23.66 2.06 2.78
N PRO A 259 -23.26 1.63 4.01
CA PRO A 259 -22.01 2.11 4.61
C PRO A 259 -20.78 1.53 3.91
N PHE A 260 -19.65 2.27 3.94
CA PHE A 260 -18.35 1.79 3.49
C PHE A 260 -17.90 0.56 4.28
N ILE A 261 -18.05 0.66 5.60
CA ILE A 261 -17.74 -0.41 6.54
C ILE A 261 -19.02 -0.68 7.32
N ASP A 262 -19.63 -1.84 7.09
CA ASP A 262 -20.76 -2.28 7.91
C ASP A 262 -20.25 -2.64 9.31
N LEU A 263 -20.44 -1.70 10.24
CA LEU A 263 -20.01 -1.87 11.64
C LEU A 263 -20.65 -3.07 12.32
N ARG A 264 -21.70 -3.66 11.73
CA ARG A 264 -22.34 -4.88 12.25
C ARG A 264 -21.42 -6.10 12.16
N PHE A 265 -20.47 -6.11 11.20
CA PHE A 265 -19.49 -7.19 11.11
C PHE A 265 -18.63 -7.31 12.37
N PHE A 266 -18.33 -6.20 13.04
CA PHE A 266 -17.57 -6.21 14.31
C PHE A 266 -18.33 -6.82 15.50
N ARG A 267 -19.63 -7.07 15.36
CA ARG A 267 -20.41 -7.85 16.34
C ARG A 267 -20.19 -9.36 16.19
N SER A 268 -19.66 -9.79 15.06
CA SER A 268 -19.32 -11.20 14.81
C SER A 268 -17.97 -11.53 15.43
N VAL A 269 -17.93 -12.48 16.37
CA VAL A 269 -16.71 -12.93 17.03
C VAL A 269 -15.64 -13.39 16.03
N PRO A 270 -15.94 -14.21 14.99
CA PRO A 270 -14.95 -14.63 14.02
C PRO A 270 -14.35 -13.47 13.23
N PHE A 271 -15.14 -12.46 12.87
CA PHE A 271 -14.67 -11.30 12.16
C PHE A 271 -13.78 -10.39 13.02
N SER A 272 -14.23 -10.11 14.26
CA SER A 272 -13.48 -9.26 15.18
C SER A 272 -12.16 -9.91 15.61
N SER A 273 -12.16 -11.22 15.88
CA SER A 273 -10.92 -11.93 16.21
C SER A 273 -9.94 -11.97 15.05
N ALA A 274 -10.42 -12.20 13.81
CA ALA A 274 -9.56 -12.14 12.62
C ALA A 274 -8.97 -10.74 12.43
N THR A 275 -9.76 -9.68 12.65
CA THR A 275 -9.28 -8.29 12.55
C THR A 275 -8.23 -7.99 13.62
N VAL A 276 -8.46 -8.39 14.87
CA VAL A 276 -7.48 -8.20 15.96
C VAL A 276 -6.19 -8.95 15.66
N ILE A 277 -6.28 -10.21 15.23
CA ILE A 277 -5.10 -11.01 14.86
C ILE A 277 -4.32 -10.31 13.72
N ALA A 278 -5.01 -9.81 12.69
CA ALA A 278 -4.38 -9.10 11.60
C ALA A 278 -3.69 -7.82 12.09
N VAL A 279 -4.35 -7.00 12.93
CA VAL A 279 -3.76 -5.78 13.49
C VAL A 279 -2.52 -6.12 14.33
N CYS A 280 -2.59 -7.12 15.22
CA CYS A 280 -1.45 -7.54 16.02
C CYS A 280 -0.29 -8.07 15.16
N ALA A 281 -0.58 -8.87 14.14
CA ALA A 281 0.43 -9.40 13.24
C ALA A 281 1.15 -8.28 12.44
N PHE A 282 0.40 -7.32 11.91
CA PHE A 282 1.00 -6.18 11.19
C PHE A 282 1.72 -5.21 12.13
N ALA A 283 1.23 -5.00 13.35
CA ALA A 283 1.92 -4.21 14.37
C ALA A 283 3.25 -4.85 14.79
N ALA A 284 3.26 -6.16 15.01
CA ALA A 284 4.49 -6.91 15.29
C ALA A 284 5.48 -6.82 14.12
N TRP A 285 4.99 -6.96 12.89
CA TRP A 285 5.80 -6.83 11.68
C TRP A 285 6.39 -5.41 11.55
N GLY A 286 5.60 -4.36 11.73
CA GLY A 286 6.06 -2.96 11.65
C GLY A 286 6.98 -2.54 12.79
N GLY A 287 6.89 -3.19 13.96
CA GLY A 287 7.73 -2.91 15.13
C GLY A 287 9.11 -3.56 15.10
N LEU A 288 9.30 -4.63 14.33
CA LEU A 288 10.58 -5.36 14.25
C LEU A 288 11.77 -4.49 13.79
N PRO A 289 11.66 -3.65 12.74
CA PRO A 289 12.77 -2.83 12.29
C PRO A 289 13.13 -1.69 13.26
N LEU A 290 12.25 -1.29 14.18
CA LEU A 290 12.51 -0.21 15.13
C LEU A 290 13.44 -0.65 16.27
N HIS A 291 13.54 -1.94 16.57
CA HIS A 291 14.43 -2.46 17.61
C HIS A 291 15.90 -2.38 17.22
N ASP A 292 16.24 -2.58 15.95
CA ASP A 292 17.61 -2.54 15.45
C ASP A 292 18.14 -1.10 15.30
N VAL A 293 17.26 -0.11 15.17
CA VAL A 293 17.64 1.32 15.11
C VAL A 293 17.88 1.92 16.51
N ALA A 294 17.35 1.30 17.56
CA ALA A 294 17.43 1.78 18.94
C ALA A 294 18.63 1.23 19.73
N VAL A 295 19.48 0.38 19.14
CA VAL A 295 20.73 -0.01 19.78
C VAL A 295 21.71 1.16 19.64
N PRO A 296 22.04 1.88 20.73
CA PRO A 296 23.03 2.94 20.64
C PRO A 296 24.37 2.30 20.27
N ALA A 297 25.05 2.87 19.27
CA ALA A 297 26.43 2.57 18.91
C ALA A 297 27.39 2.97 20.04
N GLY A 298 27.17 2.45 21.25
CA GLY A 298 27.88 2.76 22.50
C GLY A 298 28.51 1.53 23.17
N GLY A 299 28.75 0.47 22.38
CA GLY A 299 29.40 -0.74 22.86
C GLY A 299 30.66 -1.11 22.07
N SER A 300 31.51 -0.14 21.76
CA SER A 300 32.91 -0.47 21.36
C SER A 300 33.58 -1.07 22.58
N ALA A 301 33.53 -2.38 22.70
CA ALA A 301 34.41 -3.13 23.58
C ALA A 301 35.85 -2.71 23.27
N ALA A 302 36.45 -1.97 24.18
CA ALA A 302 37.87 -1.69 24.20
C ALA A 302 38.59 -3.05 24.18
N ILE A 303 39.04 -3.46 23.00
CA ILE A 303 40.04 -4.52 22.88
C ILE A 303 41.29 -3.95 23.51
N ARG A 304 41.55 -4.36 24.76
CA ARG A 304 42.83 -4.12 25.43
C ARG A 304 43.93 -4.75 24.57
N GLN A 305 44.73 -3.92 23.95
CA GLN A 305 46.02 -4.36 23.40
C GLN A 305 46.89 -4.80 24.57
N PRO A 306 47.54 -5.98 24.52
CA PRO A 306 48.55 -6.33 25.48
C PRO A 306 49.77 -5.45 25.28
N THR A 307 50.21 -4.79 26.35
CA THR A 307 51.51 -4.09 26.41
C THR A 307 52.65 -5.10 26.27
N PRO A 308 53.64 -4.84 25.41
CA PRO A 308 54.84 -5.66 25.37
C PRO A 308 55.68 -5.40 26.63
N VAL A 309 56.12 -6.48 27.24
CA VAL A 309 57.19 -6.51 28.26
C VAL A 309 58.58 -6.50 27.59
#